data_e7c7c1e313602636a51830cec572b803
#
_entry.id   e7c7c1e313602636a51830cec572b803
#
_cell.length_a   1.000
_cell.length_b   1.000
_cell.length_c   1.000
_cell.angle_alpha   90.00
_cell.angle_beta   90.00
_cell.angle_gamma   90.00
#
_symmetry.space_group_name_H-M   'P 1'
#
loop_
_entity.id
_entity.type
_entity.pdbx_description
1 polymer ?
#
loop_
_entity_poly.entity_id
_entity_poly.type
_entity_poly.pdbx_seq_one_letter_code
_entity_poly.pdbx_strand_id
1 'polypeptide(L)'
;ASEKQNLFIQKLSLCSITFDFTDQAMNLKEKDMKRQTLLELVDFIGYPNGKLSERAIEEAIKMISSNVFRSFPPSIYENMGIEAFEPEEDELSMEPAWPHMQVVYEFFLCFIVSADVDANVLKRYIDQTFVLRLLDLFDSEDFRERAYLKSILHRIYGKFMVHRPFIRKVINNILYRFIFETERHNGIGELLEILGSVINGFALPLKEEHKHFLAHALIPLHKPKCLAIYHRQLSHCILQFIEKDLKLADNVIRGLLKYWPIT
;
A
#
# COMPACT_ATOMS: atom_id res chain seq x y z
N ALA A 1 -29.56 -14.46 -11.83
CA ALA A 1 -28.25 -13.73 -11.86
C ALA A 1 -28.48 -12.22 -11.74
N SER A 2 -29.46 -11.65 -12.43
CA SER A 2 -29.70 -10.19 -12.43
C SER A 2 -30.10 -9.63 -11.06
N GLU A 3 -31.01 -10.29 -10.34
CA GLU A 3 -31.51 -9.81 -9.05
C GLU A 3 -30.45 -9.78 -7.96
N LYS A 4 -29.63 -10.84 -7.87
CA LYS A 4 -28.51 -10.90 -6.92
C LYS A 4 -27.47 -9.81 -7.19
N GLN A 5 -27.15 -9.54 -8.46
CA GLN A 5 -26.23 -8.47 -8.82
C GLN A 5 -26.80 -7.07 -8.55
N ASN A 6 -28.10 -6.87 -8.76
CA ASN A 6 -28.74 -5.61 -8.41
C ASN A 6 -28.70 -5.33 -6.91
N LEU A 7 -28.97 -6.34 -6.08
CA LEU A 7 -28.84 -6.23 -4.63
C LEU A 7 -27.38 -5.95 -4.22
N PHE A 8 -26.40 -6.61 -4.83
CA PHE A 8 -24.98 -6.37 -4.60
C PHE A 8 -24.60 -4.92 -4.90
N ILE A 9 -25.05 -4.37 -6.04
CA ILE A 9 -24.81 -2.97 -6.42
C ILE A 9 -25.47 -2.01 -5.42
N GLN A 10 -26.69 -2.28 -4.97
CA GLN A 10 -27.35 -1.44 -3.97
C GLN A 10 -26.60 -1.43 -2.64
N LYS A 11 -26.11 -2.58 -2.18
CA LYS A 11 -25.28 -2.69 -0.96
C LYS A 11 -23.96 -1.93 -1.09
N LEU A 12 -23.29 -2.00 -2.25
CA LEU A 12 -22.07 -1.23 -2.52
C LEU A 12 -22.34 0.27 -2.45
N SER A 13 -23.45 0.73 -3.05
CA SER A 13 -23.87 2.13 -3.03
C SER A 13 -24.12 2.63 -1.60
N LEU A 14 -24.81 1.85 -0.77
CA LEU A 14 -25.02 2.16 0.65
C LEU A 14 -23.70 2.22 1.41
N CYS A 15 -22.78 1.28 1.17
CA CYS A 15 -21.48 1.23 1.83
C CYS A 15 -20.51 2.33 1.35
N SER A 16 -20.82 3.06 0.28
CA SER A 16 -20.05 4.22 -0.17
C SER A 16 -20.22 5.45 0.73
N ILE A 17 -21.25 5.46 1.58
CA ILE A 17 -21.48 6.54 2.56
C ILE A 17 -20.44 6.40 3.67
N THR A 18 -19.71 7.49 3.94
CA THR A 18 -18.73 7.54 5.04
C THR A 18 -19.34 8.15 6.29
N PHE A 19 -18.86 7.70 7.46
CA PHE A 19 -19.29 8.21 8.75
C PHE A 19 -18.11 8.83 9.48
N ASP A 20 -18.41 9.83 10.32
CA ASP A 20 -17.45 10.40 11.25
C ASP A 20 -17.31 9.46 12.47
N PHE A 21 -16.08 9.09 12.78
CA PHE A 21 -15.72 8.25 13.92
C PHE A 21 -15.04 9.04 15.04
N THR A 22 -14.86 10.34 14.91
CA THR A 22 -14.35 11.20 15.99
C THR A 22 -15.35 11.26 17.14
N ASP A 23 -16.65 11.27 16.81
CA ASP A 23 -17.74 11.06 17.80
C ASP A 23 -18.22 9.59 17.74
N GLN A 24 -17.84 8.84 18.76
CA GLN A 24 -18.21 7.42 18.89
C GLN A 24 -19.71 7.20 19.11
N ALA A 25 -20.42 8.16 19.69
CA ALA A 25 -21.84 8.04 19.98
C ALA A 25 -22.74 8.37 18.79
N MET A 26 -22.21 9.05 17.79
CA MET A 26 -22.99 9.51 16.63
C MET A 26 -23.24 8.39 15.62
N ASN A 27 -24.50 8.26 15.14
CA ASN A 27 -24.91 7.33 14.09
C ASN A 27 -24.58 5.84 14.36
N LEU A 28 -24.69 5.40 15.62
CA LEU A 28 -24.32 4.03 16.02
C LEU A 28 -25.05 2.96 15.20
N LYS A 29 -26.37 3.12 14.99
CA LYS A 29 -27.17 2.15 14.24
C LYS A 29 -26.76 2.09 12.78
N GLU A 30 -26.56 3.24 12.16
CA GLU A 30 -26.14 3.36 10.77
C GLU A 30 -24.72 2.83 10.56
N LYS A 31 -23.81 3.08 11.50
CA LYS A 31 -22.45 2.51 11.51
C LYS A 31 -22.49 0.99 11.59
N ASP A 32 -23.32 0.43 12.50
CA ASP A 32 -23.44 -1.02 12.62
C ASP A 32 -24.11 -1.66 11.39
N MET A 33 -25.17 -1.06 10.86
CA MET A 33 -25.80 -1.51 9.61
C MET A 33 -24.81 -1.52 8.44
N LYS A 34 -23.99 -0.47 8.29
CA LYS A 34 -22.97 -0.43 7.25
C LYS A 34 -21.95 -1.55 7.45
N ARG A 35 -21.48 -1.75 8.69
CA ARG A 35 -20.51 -2.81 8.99
C ARG A 35 -21.06 -4.19 8.64
N GLN A 36 -22.31 -4.49 9.00
CA GLN A 36 -22.97 -5.77 8.65
C GLN A 36 -23.09 -5.92 7.12
N THR A 37 -23.51 -4.85 6.43
CA THR A 37 -23.61 -4.86 4.96
C THR A 37 -22.24 -5.08 4.30
N LEU A 38 -21.17 -4.49 4.84
CA LEU A 38 -19.81 -4.73 4.34
C LEU A 38 -19.38 -6.20 4.52
N LEU A 39 -19.70 -6.82 5.65
CA LEU A 39 -19.42 -8.26 5.88
C LEU A 39 -20.17 -9.13 4.87
N GLU A 40 -21.44 -8.83 4.59
CA GLU A 40 -22.21 -9.54 3.56
C GLU A 40 -21.62 -9.36 2.15
N LEU A 41 -21.01 -8.21 1.85
CA LEU A 41 -20.30 -7.98 0.59
C LEU A 41 -19.02 -8.81 0.50
N VAL A 42 -18.27 -8.95 1.60
CA VAL A 42 -17.10 -9.83 1.68
C VAL A 42 -17.50 -11.28 1.44
N ASP A 43 -18.55 -11.74 2.12
CA ASP A 43 -19.07 -13.10 1.94
C ASP A 43 -19.51 -13.33 0.49
N PHE A 44 -20.22 -12.36 -0.10
CA PHE A 44 -20.68 -12.48 -1.49
C PHE A 44 -19.51 -12.64 -2.47
N ILE A 45 -18.46 -11.84 -2.35
CA ILE A 45 -17.32 -11.91 -3.28
C ILE A 45 -16.39 -13.10 -2.99
N GLY A 46 -16.43 -13.65 -1.79
CA GLY A 46 -15.67 -14.83 -1.38
C GLY A 46 -16.15 -16.14 -2.00
N TYR A 47 -17.39 -16.20 -2.47
CA TYR A 47 -17.97 -17.38 -3.13
C TYR A 47 -18.18 -17.14 -4.62
N PRO A 48 -18.04 -18.19 -5.46
CA PRO A 48 -18.34 -18.08 -6.90
C PRO A 48 -19.83 -17.75 -7.13
N ASN A 49 -20.11 -16.58 -7.66
CA ASN A 49 -21.48 -16.11 -7.96
C ASN A 49 -21.70 -15.86 -9.46
N GLY A 50 -20.70 -16.20 -10.31
CA GLY A 50 -20.68 -15.91 -11.72
C GLY A 50 -20.16 -14.51 -12.04
N LYS A 51 -19.80 -14.30 -13.29
CA LYS A 51 -19.15 -13.05 -13.74
C LYS A 51 -19.91 -11.81 -13.32
N LEU A 52 -19.19 -10.89 -12.68
CA LEU A 52 -19.73 -9.58 -12.32
C LEU A 52 -19.87 -8.69 -13.56
N SER A 53 -20.98 -7.94 -13.61
CA SER A 53 -21.17 -6.92 -14.64
C SER A 53 -20.19 -5.77 -14.48
N GLU A 54 -19.90 -5.07 -15.56
CA GLU A 54 -19.04 -3.88 -15.52
C GLU A 54 -19.53 -2.85 -14.49
N ARG A 55 -20.85 -2.63 -14.43
CA ARG A 55 -21.47 -1.74 -13.44
C ARG A 55 -21.21 -2.18 -12.00
N ALA A 56 -21.22 -3.50 -11.73
CA ALA A 56 -20.91 -4.01 -10.40
C ALA A 56 -19.43 -3.78 -10.03
N ILE A 57 -18.53 -3.91 -11.00
CA ILE A 57 -17.08 -3.63 -10.83
C ILE A 57 -16.87 -2.13 -10.57
N GLU A 58 -17.53 -1.26 -11.33
CA GLU A 58 -17.47 0.19 -11.16
C GLU A 58 -17.92 0.63 -9.76
N GLU A 59 -19.10 0.16 -9.32
CA GLU A 59 -19.62 0.51 -7.99
C GLU A 59 -18.77 -0.08 -6.87
N ALA A 60 -18.15 -1.24 -7.07
CA ALA A 60 -17.19 -1.79 -6.10
C ALA A 60 -15.95 -0.89 -5.96
N ILE A 61 -15.36 -0.45 -7.06
CA ILE A 61 -14.20 0.47 -7.02
C ILE A 61 -14.59 1.82 -6.42
N LYS A 62 -15.78 2.33 -6.70
CA LYS A 62 -16.30 3.56 -6.11
C LYS A 62 -16.47 3.43 -4.59
N MET A 63 -17.04 2.33 -4.13
CA MET A 63 -17.18 2.04 -2.69
C MET A 63 -15.82 1.95 -2.00
N ILE A 64 -14.86 1.24 -2.58
CA ILE A 64 -13.49 1.16 -2.07
C ILE A 64 -12.88 2.56 -2.00
N SER A 65 -12.94 3.31 -3.10
CA SER A 65 -12.33 4.64 -3.22
C SER A 65 -12.87 5.64 -2.21
N SER A 66 -14.19 5.64 -1.99
CA SER A 66 -14.83 6.57 -1.06
C SER A 66 -14.50 6.30 0.40
N ASN A 67 -14.21 5.04 0.76
CA ASN A 67 -13.86 4.68 2.13
C ASN A 67 -12.36 4.77 2.43
N VAL A 68 -11.51 4.46 1.44
CA VAL A 68 -10.07 4.26 1.66
C VAL A 68 -9.28 5.51 1.34
N PHE A 69 -9.61 6.21 0.24
CA PHE A 69 -8.83 7.34 -0.20
C PHE A 69 -9.16 8.62 0.58
N ARG A 70 -8.20 9.04 1.38
CA ARG A 70 -8.24 10.27 2.16
C ARG A 70 -6.88 10.98 2.11
N SER A 71 -6.85 12.23 2.48
CA SER A 71 -5.61 12.96 2.77
C SER A 71 -5.30 12.83 4.25
N PHE A 72 -4.04 12.59 4.57
CA PHE A 72 -3.59 12.65 5.96
C PHE A 72 -3.47 14.11 6.40
N PRO A 73 -3.83 14.43 7.65
CA PRO A 73 -3.53 15.75 8.20
C PRO A 73 -1.99 15.95 8.20
N PRO A 74 -1.51 17.19 8.04
CA PRO A 74 -0.09 17.48 8.25
C PRO A 74 0.31 16.99 9.63
N SER A 75 1.45 16.30 9.73
CA SER A 75 1.91 15.79 11.01
C SER A 75 2.05 16.95 12.01
N ILE A 76 1.63 16.75 13.25
CA ILE A 76 1.70 17.77 14.32
C ILE A 76 3.14 18.32 14.46
N TYR A 77 4.13 17.52 14.11
CA TYR A 77 5.56 17.84 14.17
C TYR A 77 6.04 18.83 13.09
N GLU A 78 5.36 18.95 11.92
CA GLU A 78 5.67 20.00 10.95
C GLU A 78 5.46 21.41 11.52
N ASN A 79 4.55 21.55 12.48
CA ASN A 79 4.20 22.82 13.10
C ASN A 79 5.05 23.16 14.33
N MET A 80 5.77 22.20 14.93
CA MET A 80 6.49 22.40 16.19
C MET A 80 8.00 22.54 16.05
N GLY A 81 8.59 22.31 14.88
CA GLY A 81 10.04 22.45 14.66
C GLY A 81 10.90 21.51 15.50
N ILE A 82 10.35 20.42 16.00
CA ILE A 82 11.04 19.48 16.89
C ILE A 82 11.84 18.48 16.05
N GLU A 83 13.18 18.52 16.20
CA GLU A 83 14.13 17.71 15.45
C GLU A 83 14.27 16.25 15.92
N ALA A 84 13.58 15.84 16.97
CA ALA A 84 13.76 14.52 17.56
C ALA A 84 12.52 13.62 17.35
N PHE A 85 12.64 12.68 16.45
CA PHE A 85 11.77 11.51 16.41
C PHE A 85 12.32 10.47 17.41
N GLU A 86 11.70 10.37 18.59
CA GLU A 86 11.93 9.28 19.53
C GLU A 86 10.80 8.25 19.34
N PRO A 87 11.07 7.07 18.75
CA PRO A 87 10.03 6.10 18.39
C PRO A 87 9.31 5.47 19.59
N GLU A 88 9.77 5.70 20.79
CA GLU A 88 9.28 5.02 21.99
C GLU A 88 8.21 5.81 22.77
N GLU A 89 7.99 7.10 22.49
CA GLU A 89 7.05 7.95 23.23
C GLU A 89 5.84 8.44 22.41
N ASP A 90 5.85 8.28 21.07
CA ASP A 90 4.74 8.72 20.25
C ASP A 90 3.69 7.64 20.14
N GLU A 91 2.53 7.82 20.77
CA GLU A 91 1.35 7.00 20.53
C GLU A 91 0.96 7.10 19.05
N LEU A 92 1.21 6.02 18.29
CA LEU A 92 0.80 5.91 16.89
C LEU A 92 -0.71 6.21 16.77
N SER A 93 -1.05 7.18 15.94
CA SER A 93 -2.45 7.54 15.71
C SER A 93 -3.15 6.42 14.94
N MET A 94 -3.97 5.66 15.64
CA MET A 94 -4.76 4.59 15.05
C MET A 94 -5.98 5.18 14.34
N GLU A 95 -6.30 4.65 13.15
CA GLU A 95 -7.43 5.10 12.34
C GLU A 95 -8.77 4.88 13.07
N PRO A 96 -9.50 5.93 13.42
CA PRO A 96 -10.76 5.78 14.13
C PRO A 96 -11.84 5.03 13.35
N ALA A 97 -11.84 5.14 12.02
CA ALA A 97 -12.77 4.46 11.12
C ALA A 97 -12.39 2.98 10.85
N TRP A 98 -11.37 2.45 11.55
CA TRP A 98 -10.87 1.09 11.36
C TRP A 98 -11.96 0.00 11.41
N PRO A 99 -12.99 0.07 12.25
CA PRO A 99 -14.07 -0.93 12.26
C PRO A 99 -14.78 -1.11 10.91
N HIS A 100 -14.84 -0.06 10.09
CA HIS A 100 -15.33 -0.14 8.71
C HIS A 100 -14.20 -0.39 7.72
N MET A 101 -13.10 0.32 7.84
CA MET A 101 -11.99 0.26 6.89
C MET A 101 -11.37 -1.13 6.79
N GLN A 102 -11.24 -1.85 7.91
CA GLN A 102 -10.77 -3.22 7.91
C GLN A 102 -11.61 -4.08 6.94
N VAL A 103 -12.93 -4.03 7.06
CA VAL A 103 -13.83 -4.83 6.22
C VAL A 103 -13.79 -4.39 4.75
N VAL A 104 -13.61 -3.08 4.51
CA VAL A 104 -13.41 -2.57 3.13
C VAL A 104 -12.10 -3.09 2.54
N TYR A 105 -11.01 -3.14 3.31
CA TYR A 105 -9.74 -3.72 2.86
C TYR A 105 -9.85 -5.24 2.62
N GLU A 106 -10.55 -5.96 3.47
CA GLU A 106 -10.85 -7.40 3.27
C GLU A 106 -11.62 -7.62 1.98
N PHE A 107 -12.68 -6.82 1.76
CA PHE A 107 -13.43 -6.83 0.51
C PHE A 107 -12.52 -6.55 -0.69
N PHE A 108 -11.68 -5.54 -0.62
CA PHE A 108 -10.78 -5.16 -1.70
C PHE A 108 -9.80 -6.29 -2.06
N LEU A 109 -9.22 -6.96 -1.07
CA LEU A 109 -8.35 -8.13 -1.29
C LEU A 109 -9.09 -9.26 -1.99
N CYS A 110 -10.27 -9.64 -1.50
CA CYS A 110 -11.10 -10.68 -2.11
C CYS A 110 -11.51 -10.29 -3.53
N PHE A 111 -11.87 -9.02 -3.74
CA PHE A 111 -12.31 -8.49 -5.04
C PHE A 111 -11.20 -8.55 -6.11
N ILE A 112 -9.97 -8.17 -5.76
CA ILE A 112 -8.84 -8.22 -6.70
C ILE A 112 -8.52 -9.65 -7.14
N VAL A 113 -8.61 -10.62 -6.25
CA VAL A 113 -8.24 -12.01 -6.56
C VAL A 113 -9.41 -12.83 -7.13
N SER A 114 -10.65 -12.35 -7.01
CA SER A 114 -11.84 -13.08 -7.45
C SER A 114 -11.79 -13.40 -8.94
N ALA A 115 -12.14 -14.65 -9.27
CA ALA A 115 -12.29 -15.11 -10.66
C ALA A 115 -13.54 -14.54 -11.35
N ASP A 116 -14.51 -14.04 -10.57
CA ASP A 116 -15.75 -13.44 -11.07
C ASP A 116 -15.53 -12.02 -11.59
N VAL A 117 -14.40 -11.39 -11.24
CA VAL A 117 -14.01 -10.05 -11.68
C VAL A 117 -13.16 -10.12 -12.94
N ASP A 118 -13.68 -9.57 -14.04
CA ASP A 118 -12.92 -9.49 -15.29
C ASP A 118 -11.73 -8.54 -15.16
N ALA A 119 -10.53 -9.07 -15.35
CA ALA A 119 -9.29 -8.31 -15.21
C ALA A 119 -9.14 -7.17 -16.24
N ASN A 120 -9.70 -7.32 -17.45
CA ASN A 120 -9.64 -6.28 -18.47
C ASN A 120 -10.57 -5.10 -18.14
N VAL A 121 -11.72 -5.40 -17.54
CA VAL A 121 -12.65 -4.38 -17.03
C VAL A 121 -12.02 -3.69 -15.83
N LEU A 122 -11.56 -4.45 -14.84
CA LEU A 122 -10.96 -3.92 -13.61
C LEU A 122 -9.75 -3.00 -13.89
N LYS A 123 -8.93 -3.34 -14.88
CA LYS A 123 -7.76 -2.55 -15.32
C LYS A 123 -8.12 -1.11 -15.73
N ARG A 124 -9.34 -0.86 -16.21
CA ARG A 124 -9.78 0.49 -16.62
C ARG A 124 -10.02 1.41 -15.41
N TYR A 125 -10.37 0.81 -14.28
CA TYR A 125 -10.68 1.52 -13.03
C TYR A 125 -9.46 1.61 -12.09
N ILE A 126 -8.61 0.57 -12.09
CA ILE A 126 -7.32 0.61 -11.39
C ILE A 126 -6.28 1.20 -12.36
N ASP A 127 -6.36 2.50 -12.59
CA ASP A 127 -5.46 3.26 -13.44
C ASP A 127 -4.23 3.77 -12.65
N GLN A 128 -3.40 4.58 -13.30
CA GLN A 128 -2.21 5.16 -12.65
C GLN A 128 -2.58 6.12 -11.51
N THR A 129 -3.69 6.84 -11.62
CA THR A 129 -4.18 7.75 -10.59
C THR A 129 -4.62 6.97 -9.35
N PHE A 130 -5.37 5.88 -9.55
CA PHE A 130 -5.75 4.98 -8.46
C PHE A 130 -4.52 4.39 -7.76
N VAL A 131 -3.55 3.89 -8.53
CA VAL A 131 -2.31 3.33 -8.00
C VAL A 131 -1.49 4.38 -7.23
N LEU A 132 -1.41 5.61 -7.73
CA LEU A 132 -0.73 6.70 -7.02
C LEU A 132 -1.38 6.98 -5.67
N ARG A 133 -2.71 7.16 -5.65
CA ARG A 133 -3.45 7.38 -4.40
C ARG A 133 -3.30 6.23 -3.41
N LEU A 134 -3.22 4.98 -3.91
CA LEU A 134 -2.98 3.82 -3.07
C LEU A 134 -1.57 3.85 -2.45
N LEU A 135 -0.57 4.30 -3.21
CA LEU A 135 0.81 4.44 -2.71
C LEU A 135 0.93 5.59 -1.70
N ASP A 136 0.18 6.66 -1.87
CA ASP A 136 0.17 7.77 -0.91
C ASP A 136 -0.34 7.33 0.49
N LEU A 137 -1.22 6.32 0.54
CA LEU A 137 -1.72 5.77 1.81
C LEU A 137 -0.66 4.99 2.61
N PHE A 138 0.48 4.60 2.01
CA PHE A 138 1.54 3.94 2.77
C PHE A 138 2.17 4.82 3.85
N ASP A 139 1.92 6.13 3.82
CA ASP A 139 2.34 7.03 4.89
C ASP A 139 1.37 7.06 6.09
N SER A 140 0.36 6.20 6.12
CA SER A 140 -0.51 6.00 7.27
C SER A 140 0.28 5.63 8.53
N GLU A 141 -0.05 6.23 9.67
CA GLU A 141 0.50 5.84 10.97
C GLU A 141 -0.01 4.48 11.42
N ASP A 142 -1.23 4.08 11.00
CA ASP A 142 -1.82 2.80 11.35
C ASP A 142 -1.14 1.63 10.62
N PHE A 143 -0.34 0.86 11.35
CA PHE A 143 0.38 -0.29 10.80
C PHE A 143 -0.55 -1.38 10.24
N ARG A 144 -1.79 -1.49 10.75
CA ARG A 144 -2.80 -2.45 10.26
C ARG A 144 -3.21 -2.10 8.84
N GLU A 145 -3.38 -0.81 8.56
CA GLU A 145 -3.68 -0.30 7.23
C GLU A 145 -2.53 -0.59 6.27
N ARG A 146 -1.29 -0.27 6.66
CA ARG A 146 -0.10 -0.55 5.83
C ARG A 146 0.05 -2.03 5.49
N ALA A 147 -0.30 -2.93 6.41
CA ALA A 147 -0.28 -4.38 6.15
C ALA A 147 -1.27 -4.79 5.05
N TYR A 148 -2.48 -4.23 5.05
CA TYR A 148 -3.46 -4.45 3.97
C TYR A 148 -2.99 -3.85 2.65
N LEU A 149 -2.51 -2.60 2.66
CA LEU A 149 -1.99 -1.89 1.48
C LEU A 149 -0.86 -2.67 0.82
N LYS A 150 0.08 -3.20 1.60
CA LYS A 150 1.15 -4.07 1.13
C LYS A 150 0.60 -5.28 0.36
N SER A 151 -0.35 -5.97 0.95
CA SER A 151 -0.97 -7.16 0.35
C SER A 151 -1.71 -6.82 -0.94
N ILE A 152 -2.46 -5.72 -0.96
CA ILE A 152 -3.22 -5.23 -2.11
C ILE A 152 -2.28 -4.82 -3.24
N LEU A 153 -1.28 -3.99 -2.95
CA LEU A 153 -0.33 -3.52 -3.95
C LEU A 153 0.46 -4.68 -4.58
N HIS A 154 0.83 -5.67 -3.77
CA HIS A 154 1.48 -6.88 -4.27
C HIS A 154 0.58 -7.65 -5.24
N ARG A 155 -0.72 -7.77 -4.97
CA ARG A 155 -1.70 -8.38 -5.88
C ARG A 155 -1.89 -7.57 -7.16
N ILE A 156 -1.99 -6.24 -7.06
CA ILE A 156 -2.06 -5.34 -8.22
C ILE A 156 -0.81 -5.49 -9.10
N TYR A 157 0.37 -5.48 -8.49
CA TYR A 157 1.64 -5.66 -9.19
C TYR A 157 1.73 -7.01 -9.91
N GLY A 158 1.23 -8.08 -9.30
CA GLY A 158 1.16 -9.41 -9.92
C GLY A 158 0.17 -9.46 -11.08
N LYS A 159 -1.05 -8.96 -10.87
CA LYS A 159 -2.17 -9.07 -11.82
C LYS A 159 -2.04 -8.14 -13.03
N PHE A 160 -1.54 -6.91 -12.85
CA PHE A 160 -1.50 -5.87 -13.89
C PHE A 160 -0.08 -5.51 -14.30
N MET A 161 0.50 -6.28 -15.21
CA MET A 161 1.89 -6.09 -15.68
C MET A 161 2.15 -4.67 -16.23
N VAL A 162 1.14 -4.04 -16.83
CA VAL A 162 1.24 -2.67 -17.39
C VAL A 162 1.54 -1.62 -16.32
N HIS A 163 1.15 -1.83 -15.07
CA HIS A 163 1.39 -0.89 -13.96
C HIS A 163 2.75 -1.07 -13.28
N ARG A 164 3.46 -2.19 -13.53
CA ARG A 164 4.74 -2.50 -12.88
C ARG A 164 5.80 -1.39 -13.01
N PRO A 165 6.07 -0.84 -14.23
CA PRO A 165 7.04 0.25 -14.36
C PRO A 165 6.63 1.50 -13.58
N PHE A 166 5.34 1.84 -13.62
CA PHE A 166 4.80 3.00 -12.90
C PHE A 166 4.92 2.82 -11.38
N ILE A 167 4.51 1.66 -10.85
CA ILE A 167 4.61 1.36 -9.40
C ILE A 167 6.07 1.46 -8.94
N ARG A 168 7.03 0.84 -9.66
CA ARG A 168 8.45 0.95 -9.32
C ARG A 168 8.94 2.39 -9.32
N LYS A 169 8.51 3.19 -10.32
CA LYS A 169 8.87 4.61 -10.41
C LYS A 169 8.36 5.40 -9.22
N VAL A 170 7.09 5.20 -8.82
CA VAL A 170 6.50 5.93 -7.68
C VAL A 170 7.18 5.51 -6.37
N ILE A 171 7.38 4.21 -6.14
CA ILE A 171 8.12 3.75 -4.95
C ILE A 171 9.52 4.36 -4.92
N ASN A 172 10.25 4.36 -6.04
CA ASN A 172 11.56 4.99 -6.11
C ASN A 172 11.53 6.47 -5.73
N ASN A 173 10.52 7.21 -6.20
CA ASN A 173 10.34 8.62 -5.85
C ASN A 173 10.07 8.81 -4.34
N ILE A 174 9.24 7.94 -3.74
CA ILE A 174 8.99 7.97 -2.29
C ILE A 174 10.29 7.74 -1.52
N LEU A 175 11.08 6.74 -1.88
CA LEU A 175 12.37 6.46 -1.25
C LEU A 175 13.35 7.63 -1.42
N TYR A 176 13.38 8.26 -2.60
CA TYR A 176 14.24 9.42 -2.87
C TYR A 176 13.88 10.62 -1.97
N ARG A 177 12.59 10.94 -1.90
CA ARG A 177 12.11 12.02 -1.02
C ARG A 177 12.44 11.73 0.44
N PHE A 178 12.21 10.50 0.86
CA PHE A 178 12.55 10.05 2.22
C PHE A 178 14.04 10.21 2.52
N ILE A 179 14.94 9.77 1.64
CA ILE A 179 16.40 9.82 1.88
C ILE A 179 16.95 11.24 1.87
N PHE A 180 16.49 12.09 0.96
CA PHE A 180 17.14 13.36 0.64
C PHE A 180 16.36 14.60 1.06
N GLU A 181 15.08 14.48 1.39
CA GLU A 181 14.25 15.65 1.68
C GLU A 181 13.66 15.61 3.10
N THR A 182 12.95 14.52 3.45
CA THR A 182 12.10 14.53 4.64
C THR A 182 12.61 13.68 5.80
N GLU A 183 13.31 12.59 5.53
CA GLU A 183 13.61 11.48 6.46
C GLU A 183 12.38 10.95 7.23
N ARG A 184 11.17 11.23 6.72
CA ARG A 184 9.88 10.86 7.33
C ARG A 184 8.99 10.13 6.31
N HIS A 185 8.60 8.93 6.65
CA HIS A 185 7.58 8.15 5.96
C HIS A 185 7.32 6.86 6.73
N ASN A 186 6.06 6.60 7.09
CA ASN A 186 5.70 5.47 7.97
C ASN A 186 5.81 4.10 7.30
N GLY A 187 5.68 4.02 5.97
CA GLY A 187 5.58 2.77 5.22
C GLY A 187 6.85 2.31 4.50
N ILE A 188 8.04 2.80 4.85
CA ILE A 188 9.29 2.41 4.17
C ILE A 188 9.52 0.89 4.28
N GLY A 189 9.26 0.30 5.44
CA GLY A 189 9.41 -1.14 5.66
C GLY A 189 8.53 -1.96 4.73
N GLU A 190 7.24 -1.63 4.65
CA GLU A 190 6.26 -2.32 3.81
C GLU A 190 6.56 -2.16 2.31
N LEU A 191 7.01 -0.98 1.88
CA LEU A 191 7.44 -0.75 0.50
C LEU A 191 8.68 -1.59 0.15
N LEU A 192 9.63 -1.71 1.07
CA LEU A 192 10.81 -2.57 0.90
C LEU A 192 10.44 -4.05 0.85
N GLU A 193 9.46 -4.51 1.61
CA GLU A 193 8.97 -5.90 1.50
C GLU A 193 8.40 -6.21 0.13
N ILE A 194 7.63 -5.28 -0.45
CA ILE A 194 7.14 -5.40 -1.84
C ILE A 194 8.31 -5.44 -2.80
N LEU A 195 9.28 -4.53 -2.64
CA LEU A 195 10.46 -4.45 -3.49
C LEU A 195 11.31 -5.73 -3.43
N GLY A 196 11.46 -6.36 -2.27
CA GLY A 196 12.13 -7.65 -2.13
C GLY A 196 11.53 -8.71 -3.06
N SER A 197 10.19 -8.82 -3.07
CA SER A 197 9.48 -9.72 -3.99
C SER A 197 9.66 -9.33 -5.46
N VAL A 198 9.65 -8.04 -5.75
CA VAL A 198 9.84 -7.50 -7.11
C VAL A 198 11.25 -7.79 -7.62
N ILE A 199 12.28 -7.55 -6.80
CA ILE A 199 13.69 -7.81 -7.12
C ILE A 199 13.91 -9.30 -7.36
N ASN A 200 13.33 -10.16 -6.52
CA ASN A 200 13.39 -11.60 -6.73
C ASN A 200 12.82 -12.02 -8.09
N GLY A 201 11.82 -11.31 -8.61
CA GLY A 201 11.23 -11.54 -9.93
C GLY A 201 11.99 -10.93 -11.12
N PHE A 202 13.12 -10.23 -10.93
CA PHE A 202 13.87 -9.65 -12.04
C PHE A 202 14.52 -10.71 -12.92
N ALA A 203 14.36 -10.55 -14.24
CA ALA A 203 15.03 -11.39 -15.21
C ALA A 203 16.54 -11.12 -15.25
N LEU A 204 17.32 -12.14 -15.59
CA LEU A 204 18.76 -12.05 -15.78
C LEU A 204 19.10 -11.93 -17.29
N PRO A 205 20.14 -11.19 -17.65
CA PRO A 205 20.98 -10.33 -16.81
C PRO A 205 20.22 -9.10 -16.28
N LEU A 206 20.62 -8.59 -15.11
CA LEU A 206 20.03 -7.39 -14.53
C LEU A 206 20.19 -6.19 -15.48
N LYS A 207 19.11 -5.45 -15.67
CA LYS A 207 19.14 -4.21 -16.46
C LYS A 207 19.88 -3.10 -15.72
N GLU A 208 20.42 -2.14 -16.46
CA GLU A 208 21.11 -0.99 -15.87
C GLU A 208 20.18 -0.14 -14.95
N GLU A 209 18.90 -0.03 -15.28
CA GLU A 209 17.92 0.63 -14.41
C GLU A 209 17.84 -0.01 -13.02
N HIS A 210 17.98 -1.36 -12.95
CA HIS A 210 17.95 -2.09 -11.68
C HIS A 210 19.24 -1.85 -10.86
N LYS A 211 20.40 -1.83 -11.50
CA LYS A 211 21.67 -1.53 -10.84
C LYS A 211 21.71 -0.08 -10.37
N HIS A 212 21.18 0.84 -11.16
CA HIS A 212 21.02 2.24 -10.78
C HIS A 212 20.13 2.39 -9.54
N PHE A 213 18.99 1.68 -9.50
CA PHE A 213 18.13 1.66 -8.34
C PHE A 213 18.83 1.15 -7.06
N LEU A 214 19.62 0.06 -7.16
CA LEU A 214 20.44 -0.43 -6.07
C LEU A 214 21.41 0.67 -5.56
N ALA A 215 22.14 1.30 -6.47
CA ALA A 215 23.20 2.24 -6.12
C ALA A 215 22.68 3.58 -5.58
N HIS A 216 21.53 4.07 -6.08
CA HIS A 216 21.05 5.42 -5.81
C HIS A 216 19.82 5.49 -4.91
N ALA A 217 19.17 4.36 -4.63
CA ALA A 217 18.05 4.30 -3.70
C ALA A 217 18.35 3.35 -2.52
N LEU A 218 18.60 2.05 -2.77
CA LEU A 218 18.73 1.08 -1.69
C LEU A 218 19.98 1.29 -0.82
N ILE A 219 21.17 1.53 -1.43
CA ILE A 219 22.39 1.76 -0.66
C ILE A 219 22.28 3.04 0.19
N PRO A 220 21.83 4.20 -0.34
CA PRO A 220 21.66 5.43 0.44
C PRO A 220 20.62 5.34 1.58
N LEU A 221 19.68 4.38 1.54
CA LEU A 221 18.73 4.12 2.63
C LEU A 221 19.40 3.72 3.96
N HIS A 222 20.74 3.48 3.98
CA HIS A 222 21.49 3.30 5.23
C HIS A 222 21.82 4.60 5.93
N LYS A 223 21.60 5.76 5.29
CA LYS A 223 21.92 7.09 5.84
C LYS A 223 20.92 7.59 6.91
N PRO A 224 19.59 7.42 6.76
CA PRO A 224 18.61 7.96 7.70
C PRO A 224 18.78 7.42 9.12
N LYS A 225 18.57 8.28 10.13
CA LYS A 225 18.70 7.93 11.56
C LYS A 225 17.75 6.80 11.98
N CYS A 226 16.56 6.71 11.36
CA CYS A 226 15.55 5.69 11.65
C CYS A 226 15.80 4.34 10.95
N LEU A 227 17.02 4.06 10.48
CA LEU A 227 17.39 2.81 9.78
C LEU A 227 16.93 1.55 10.52
N ALA A 228 16.99 1.54 11.85
CA ALA A 228 16.61 0.38 12.67
C ALA A 228 15.20 -0.13 12.37
N ILE A 229 14.27 0.76 12.00
CA ILE A 229 12.86 0.44 11.75
C ILE A 229 12.70 -0.49 10.53
N TYR A 230 13.51 -0.30 9.47
CA TYR A 230 13.39 -1.03 8.20
C TYR A 230 14.68 -1.76 7.77
N HIS A 231 15.70 -1.80 8.60
CA HIS A 231 17.01 -2.42 8.28
C HIS A 231 16.87 -3.86 7.78
N ARG A 232 16.00 -4.66 8.39
CA ARG A 232 15.81 -6.05 8.02
C ARG A 232 15.31 -6.20 6.57
N GLN A 233 14.33 -5.39 6.19
CA GLN A 233 13.74 -5.40 4.84
C GLN A 233 14.74 -4.87 3.82
N LEU A 234 15.49 -3.83 4.17
CA LEU A 234 16.53 -3.26 3.31
C LEU A 234 17.65 -4.28 3.04
N SER A 235 18.15 -4.95 4.09
CA SER A 235 19.16 -6.01 3.96
C SER A 235 18.67 -7.14 3.06
N HIS A 236 17.42 -7.55 3.19
CA HIS A 236 16.82 -8.57 2.31
C HIS A 236 16.84 -8.11 0.84
N CYS A 237 16.44 -6.88 0.53
CA CYS A 237 16.48 -6.34 -0.82
C CYS A 237 17.89 -6.35 -1.42
N ILE A 238 18.90 -5.95 -0.65
CA ILE A 238 20.30 -5.92 -1.09
C ILE A 238 20.83 -7.33 -1.35
N LEU A 239 20.53 -8.28 -0.46
CA LEU A 239 20.90 -9.68 -0.63
C LEU A 239 20.31 -10.27 -1.92
N GLN A 240 19.04 -9.97 -2.22
CA GLN A 240 18.40 -10.40 -3.48
C GLN A 240 19.14 -9.89 -4.72
N PHE A 241 19.71 -8.69 -4.70
CA PHE A 241 20.55 -8.18 -5.78
C PHE A 241 21.87 -8.93 -5.90
N ILE A 242 22.55 -9.17 -4.77
CA ILE A 242 23.85 -9.88 -4.74
C ILE A 242 23.67 -11.34 -5.20
N GLU A 243 22.60 -12.01 -4.79
CA GLU A 243 22.28 -13.38 -5.23
C GLU A 243 22.08 -13.47 -6.74
N LYS A 244 21.54 -12.41 -7.37
CA LYS A 244 21.36 -12.35 -8.83
C LYS A 244 22.62 -12.01 -9.61
N ASP A 245 23.49 -11.18 -9.05
CA ASP A 245 24.76 -10.78 -9.68
C ASP A 245 25.83 -10.51 -8.60
N LEU A 246 26.67 -11.50 -8.33
CA LEU A 246 27.76 -11.41 -7.35
C LEU A 246 28.73 -10.26 -7.61
N LYS A 247 28.84 -9.77 -8.86
CA LYS A 247 29.72 -8.62 -9.19
C LYS A 247 29.27 -7.33 -8.52
N LEU A 248 28.00 -7.25 -8.07
CA LEU A 248 27.49 -6.09 -7.35
C LEU A 248 28.00 -6.00 -5.90
N ALA A 249 28.54 -7.08 -5.35
CA ALA A 249 29.00 -7.11 -3.95
C ALA A 249 30.04 -6.04 -3.64
N ASP A 250 31.02 -5.81 -4.52
CA ASP A 250 32.02 -4.75 -4.33
C ASP A 250 31.39 -3.36 -4.29
N ASN A 251 30.45 -3.08 -5.20
CA ASN A 251 29.72 -1.81 -5.22
C ASN A 251 28.88 -1.61 -3.94
N VAL A 252 28.25 -2.67 -3.46
CA VAL A 252 27.47 -2.64 -2.20
C VAL A 252 28.37 -2.32 -1.02
N ILE A 253 29.50 -3.04 -0.88
CA ILE A 253 30.44 -2.81 0.24
C ILE A 253 30.98 -1.37 0.23
N ARG A 254 31.41 -0.87 -0.94
CA ARG A 254 31.89 0.52 -1.07
C ARG A 254 30.78 1.52 -0.71
N GLY A 255 29.55 1.25 -1.15
CA GLY A 255 28.41 2.09 -0.84
C GLY A 255 28.07 2.09 0.65
N LEU A 256 28.06 0.93 1.30
CA LEU A 256 27.86 0.81 2.74
C LEU A 256 28.90 1.57 3.55
N LEU A 257 30.19 1.46 3.17
CA LEU A 257 31.26 2.22 3.81
C LEU A 257 31.08 3.74 3.68
N LYS A 258 30.52 4.21 2.55
CA LYS A 258 30.23 5.63 2.31
C LYS A 258 29.08 6.15 3.17
N TYR A 259 28.05 5.34 3.38
CA TYR A 259 26.82 5.71 4.09
C TYR A 259 26.72 5.03 5.46
N TRP A 260 27.87 4.58 6.01
CA TRP A 260 27.89 3.93 7.31
C TRP A 260 27.29 4.86 8.36
N PRO A 261 26.27 4.42 9.12
CA PRO A 261 25.68 5.24 10.15
C PRO A 261 26.73 5.56 11.22
N ILE A 262 26.98 6.84 11.42
CA ILE A 262 27.82 7.33 12.51
C ILE A 262 26.85 7.56 13.68
N THR A 263 26.85 6.63 14.63
CA THR A 263 26.10 6.75 15.89
C THR A 263 26.86 7.57 16.90
#